data_e9ab8208a62a70f1dadbfeb7ea2331d0
#
_entry.id   e9ab8208a62a70f1dadbfeb7ea2331d0
#
_cell.length_a   1.000
_cell.length_b   1.000
_cell.length_c   1.000
_cell.angle_alpha   90.00
_cell.angle_beta   90.00
_cell.angle_gamma   90.00
#
_symmetry.space_group_name_H-M   'P 1'
#
loop_
_entity.id
_entity.type
_entity.pdbx_description
1 polymer ?
#
loop_
_entity_poly.entity_id
_entity_poly.type
_entity_poly.pdbx_seq_one_letter_code
_entity_poly.pdbx_strand_id
1 'polypeptide(L)'
;MHALCFLSESFRLSFNYIARYALSRNTKIFSIKIHKSFAKQFIEIPLKKINFISLDREKERLYLCKVTLNTKFMTKKQALQLFEQKKVRTIWDEEQEKWYFAIVDVVAVLTESVDPQSYWRKLKQRLKEEGNQTVTDCHAFKLQAADGKMRLTDVADTEQLFRLIQSIPSPKAEPFKIWMSQVASTRLDQMQDPELSIEQAMLDYKRLGYSDSWINQRLKSIEIRKELTDEWNRTGVTENYQYATLTDIITKEWSGFKTKEYKQFKGLKKESLRDNMTNVELALNILAEASTTEISKEKDPSGFEESKVVAKEGGEVAKIAREQLEAKIGKSVISHRNAKDFLQLPEE
;
A
#
# COMPACT_ATOMS: atom_id res chain seq x y z
N MET A 1 -14.96 22.58 34.41
CA MET A 1 -14.78 21.30 33.68
C MET A 1 -14.11 21.48 32.30
N HIS A 2 -14.19 22.64 31.65
CA HIS A 2 -13.55 22.86 30.34
C HIS A 2 -12.02 23.06 30.36
N ALA A 3 -11.40 23.43 31.47
CA ALA A 3 -9.97 23.66 31.56
C ALA A 3 -9.10 22.38 31.66
N LEU A 4 -9.70 21.26 32.09
CA LEU A 4 -9.01 19.97 32.21
C LEU A 4 -8.92 19.18 30.90
N CYS A 5 -9.79 19.47 29.94
CA CYS A 5 -9.74 18.83 28.61
C CYS A 5 -8.60 19.39 27.75
N PHE A 6 -8.32 20.71 27.83
CA PHE A 6 -7.27 21.35 27.05
C PHE A 6 -5.86 20.94 27.49
N LEU A 7 -5.66 20.64 28.77
CA LEU A 7 -4.35 20.19 29.28
C LEU A 7 -4.04 18.74 28.84
N SER A 8 -5.04 17.91 28.55
CA SER A 8 -4.85 16.53 28.10
C SER A 8 -4.38 16.44 26.64
N GLU A 9 -4.85 17.31 25.77
CA GLU A 9 -4.46 17.33 24.36
C GLU A 9 -3.05 17.91 24.15
N SER A 10 -2.71 19.01 24.82
CA SER A 10 -1.35 19.57 24.77
C SER A 10 -0.31 18.61 25.32
N PHE A 11 -0.65 17.80 26.31
CA PHE A 11 0.25 16.79 26.89
C PHE A 11 0.40 15.56 25.98
N ARG A 12 -0.65 15.17 25.28
CA ARG A 12 -0.62 14.10 24.28
C ARG A 12 0.24 14.48 23.06
N LEU A 13 0.13 15.70 22.59
CA LEU A 13 0.93 16.24 21.49
C LEU A 13 2.41 16.37 21.88
N SER A 14 2.72 16.88 23.08
CA SER A 14 4.09 16.97 23.57
C SER A 14 4.75 15.60 23.81
N PHE A 15 4.01 14.61 24.30
CA PHE A 15 4.53 13.26 24.53
C PHE A 15 4.80 12.52 23.21
N ASN A 16 3.94 12.68 22.22
CA ASN A 16 4.16 12.14 20.87
C ASN A 16 5.32 12.82 20.15
N TYR A 17 5.49 14.12 20.32
CA TYR A 17 6.61 14.87 19.74
C TYR A 17 7.95 14.45 20.35
N ILE A 18 8.03 14.31 21.66
CA ILE A 18 9.25 13.87 22.37
C ILE A 18 9.57 12.39 22.04
N ALA A 19 8.58 11.52 21.93
CA ALA A 19 8.78 10.13 21.55
C ALA A 19 9.24 9.99 20.07
N ARG A 20 8.73 10.82 19.16
CA ARG A 20 9.17 10.86 17.75
C ARG A 20 10.59 11.41 17.62
N TYR A 21 10.95 12.43 18.38
CA TYR A 21 12.30 13.02 18.36
C TYR A 21 13.38 12.07 18.92
N ALA A 22 13.04 11.26 19.91
CA ALA A 22 13.92 10.24 20.47
C ALA A 22 14.16 9.05 19.54
N LEU A 23 13.18 8.71 18.68
CA LEU A 23 13.28 7.62 17.71
C LEU A 23 14.02 8.01 16.42
N SER A 24 14.07 9.29 16.07
CA SER A 24 14.71 9.77 14.84
C SER A 24 16.22 9.94 14.92
N ARG A 25 16.79 10.00 16.12
CA ARG A 25 18.24 10.11 16.32
C ARG A 25 18.78 8.96 17.16
N ASN A 26 19.48 8.08 16.52
CA ASN A 26 20.10 6.86 17.08
C ASN A 26 21.24 7.15 18.08
N THR A 27 21.12 8.17 18.92
CA THR A 27 22.12 8.47 19.97
C THR A 27 21.51 9.27 21.12
N LYS A 28 21.68 8.71 22.31
CA LYS A 28 21.52 9.27 23.65
C LYS A 28 20.12 9.18 24.27
N ILE A 29 20.08 8.33 25.28
CA ILE A 29 19.00 8.14 26.24
C ILE A 29 18.61 9.49 26.86
N PHE A 30 17.39 9.95 26.59
CA PHE A 30 16.80 11.08 27.29
C PHE A 30 16.12 10.57 28.56
N SER A 31 16.56 11.08 29.71
CA SER A 31 15.98 10.78 31.02
C SER A 31 14.83 11.74 31.30
N ILE A 32 13.62 11.20 31.41
CA ILE A 32 12.44 11.97 31.82
C ILE A 32 12.18 11.68 33.30
N LYS A 33 12.30 12.69 34.14
CA LYS A 33 11.94 12.61 35.57
C LYS A 33 10.42 12.64 35.73
N ILE A 34 9.79 11.51 36.06
CA ILE A 34 8.36 11.44 36.37
C ILE A 34 8.22 11.21 37.89
N HIS A 35 7.51 12.10 38.57
CA HIS A 35 7.27 11.99 40.02
C HIS A 35 6.26 10.86 40.28
N LYS A 36 6.56 10.00 41.27
CA LYS A 36 5.77 8.78 41.62
C LYS A 36 4.26 9.04 41.86
N SER A 37 3.94 10.26 42.30
CA SER A 37 2.54 10.68 42.55
C SER A 37 1.74 10.88 41.26
N PHE A 38 2.38 11.24 40.14
CA PHE A 38 1.71 11.50 38.86
C PHE A 38 1.38 10.23 38.08
N ALA A 39 2.21 9.19 38.23
CA ALA A 39 2.03 7.93 37.50
C ALA A 39 0.85 7.10 38.03
N LYS A 40 0.47 7.28 39.30
CA LYS A 40 -0.65 6.54 39.92
C LYS A 40 -2.04 7.04 39.53
N GLN A 41 -2.16 8.25 39.02
CA GLN A 41 -3.46 8.91 38.85
C GLN A 41 -4.03 8.83 37.41
N PHE A 42 -3.21 8.42 36.42
CA PHE A 42 -3.60 8.53 35.00
C PHE A 42 -3.37 7.31 34.10
N ILE A 43 -2.85 6.18 34.61
CA ILE A 43 -2.59 5.01 33.78
C ILE A 43 -2.99 3.74 34.55
N GLU A 44 -4.17 3.20 34.28
CA GLU A 44 -4.52 1.82 34.59
C GLU A 44 -3.81 0.85 33.62
N ILE A 45 -2.49 0.67 33.84
CA ILE A 45 -1.73 -0.39 33.16
C ILE A 45 -1.43 -1.44 34.25
N PRO A 46 -1.77 -2.73 34.03
CA PRO A 46 -1.43 -3.77 34.99
C PRO A 46 0.10 -3.84 35.17
N LEU A 47 0.54 -3.58 36.40
CA LEU A 47 1.96 -3.47 36.83
C LEU A 47 2.82 -4.70 36.49
N LYS A 48 2.26 -5.81 36.03
CA LYS A 48 2.97 -7.04 35.68
C LYS A 48 3.80 -6.97 34.35
N LYS A 49 3.72 -5.88 33.59
CA LYS A 49 4.44 -5.70 32.32
C LYS A 49 5.45 -4.55 32.30
N ILE A 50 5.76 -3.97 33.45
CA ILE A 50 6.73 -2.86 33.54
C ILE A 50 8.03 -3.42 34.13
N ASN A 51 9.06 -3.59 33.32
CA ASN A 51 10.40 -3.91 33.79
C ASN A 51 11.11 -2.63 34.20
N PHE A 52 11.33 -2.48 35.50
CA PHE A 52 12.14 -1.40 36.05
C PHE A 52 13.60 -1.83 36.09
N ILE A 53 14.47 -1.11 35.41
CA ILE A 53 15.93 -1.23 35.60
C ILE A 53 16.35 -0.12 36.55
N SER A 54 16.74 -0.49 37.77
CA SER A 54 17.29 0.43 38.75
C SER A 54 18.81 0.46 38.59
N LEU A 55 19.36 1.65 38.35
CA LEU A 55 20.78 1.94 38.52
C LEU A 55 20.92 2.75 39.80
N ASP A 56 21.48 2.10 40.83
CA ASP A 56 21.77 2.71 42.12
C ASP A 56 23.18 3.31 42.09
N ARG A 57 23.27 4.63 42.01
CA ARG A 57 24.43 5.40 42.45
C ARG A 57 23.92 6.63 43.20
N GLU A 58 24.20 6.63 44.46
CA GLU A 58 24.07 7.70 45.49
C GLU A 58 23.21 8.92 45.12
N LYS A 59 21.97 8.92 45.65
CA LYS A 59 21.05 10.06 45.79
C LYS A 59 20.28 10.61 44.63
N GLU A 60 20.37 10.05 43.40
CA GLU A 60 19.40 10.35 42.33
C GLU A 60 18.81 9.07 41.78
N ARG A 61 17.58 8.72 42.20
CA ARG A 61 16.83 7.57 41.63
C ARG A 61 16.30 7.91 40.23
N LEU A 62 17.02 7.50 39.22
CA LEU A 62 16.55 7.49 37.81
C LEU A 62 15.70 6.27 37.57
N TYR A 63 14.41 6.44 37.29
CA TYR A 63 13.53 5.37 36.82
C TYR A 63 13.50 5.40 35.30
N LEU A 64 14.13 4.46 34.64
CA LEU A 64 13.95 4.19 33.22
C LEU A 64 12.71 3.29 33.03
N CYS A 65 11.63 3.87 32.57
CA CYS A 65 10.46 3.11 32.15
C CYS A 65 10.65 2.72 30.68
N LYS A 66 11.06 1.48 30.41
CA LYS A 66 11.01 0.90 29.08
C LYS A 66 9.57 0.46 28.84
N VAL A 67 8.73 1.36 28.38
CA VAL A 67 7.42 1.01 27.83
C VAL A 67 7.70 0.37 26.48
N THR A 68 7.85 -0.94 26.46
CA THR A 68 7.70 -1.70 25.24
C THR A 68 6.22 -1.65 24.90
N LEU A 69 5.81 -0.64 24.15
CA LEU A 69 4.57 -0.65 23.42
C LEU A 69 4.68 -1.79 22.39
N ASN A 70 4.35 -2.99 22.85
CA ASN A 70 4.11 -4.12 21.98
C ASN A 70 2.76 -3.88 21.30
N THR A 71 2.66 -2.79 20.54
CA THR A 71 1.67 -2.66 19.49
C THR A 71 2.11 -3.65 18.43
N LYS A 72 1.64 -4.87 18.57
CA LYS A 72 1.72 -5.88 17.52
C LYS A 72 0.82 -5.35 16.41
N PHE A 73 1.40 -4.44 15.57
CA PHE A 73 0.75 -4.02 14.35
C PHE A 73 0.51 -5.29 13.54
N MET A 74 -0.75 -5.59 13.32
CA MET A 74 -1.13 -6.68 12.44
C MET A 74 -0.66 -6.27 11.04
N THR A 75 0.43 -6.86 10.59
CA THR A 75 0.95 -6.62 9.25
C THR A 75 -0.08 -7.12 8.24
N LYS A 76 -0.06 -6.58 7.00
CA LYS A 76 -0.88 -7.09 5.88
C LYS A 76 -0.77 -8.62 5.77
N LYS A 77 0.39 -9.19 6.07
CA LYS A 77 0.67 -10.63 6.12
C LYS A 77 -0.11 -11.32 7.25
N GLN A 78 -0.21 -10.72 8.44
CA GLN A 78 -0.99 -11.27 9.56
C GLN A 78 -2.50 -11.18 9.33
N ALA A 79 -2.97 -10.10 8.68
CA ALA A 79 -4.36 -10.02 8.24
C ALA A 79 -4.68 -11.06 7.16
N LEU A 80 -3.76 -11.30 6.20
CA LEU A 80 -3.86 -12.41 5.25
C LEU A 80 -3.76 -13.77 5.95
N GLN A 81 -2.84 -13.97 6.89
CA GLN A 81 -2.66 -15.24 7.62
C GLN A 81 -3.92 -15.64 8.41
N LEU A 82 -4.73 -14.70 8.88
CA LEU A 82 -6.05 -15.02 9.46
C LEU A 82 -6.97 -15.69 8.41
N PHE A 83 -6.78 -15.39 7.13
CA PHE A 83 -7.51 -16.02 6.03
C PHE A 83 -6.77 -17.23 5.43
N GLU A 84 -5.44 -17.30 5.50
CA GLU A 84 -4.62 -18.38 4.95
C GLU A 84 -4.72 -19.69 5.74
N GLN A 85 -4.91 -19.64 7.06
CA GLN A 85 -5.08 -20.84 7.89
C GLN A 85 -6.46 -21.51 7.71
N LYS A 86 -7.46 -20.78 7.22
CA LYS A 86 -8.75 -21.32 6.81
C LYS A 86 -9.00 -20.88 5.38
N LYS A 87 -9.20 -21.85 4.48
CA LYS A 87 -9.38 -21.61 3.03
C LYS A 87 -10.61 -20.71 2.77
N VAL A 88 -10.41 -19.41 2.63
CA VAL A 88 -11.41 -18.50 2.05
C VAL A 88 -11.30 -18.59 0.54
N ARG A 89 -12.37 -19.03 -0.13
CA ARG A 89 -12.41 -19.07 -1.58
C ARG A 89 -12.44 -17.65 -2.13
N THR A 90 -11.61 -17.41 -3.12
CA THR A 90 -11.48 -16.12 -3.80
C THR A 90 -11.60 -16.29 -5.30
N ILE A 91 -12.10 -15.28 -6.00
CA ILE A 91 -12.12 -15.20 -7.44
C ILE A 91 -11.63 -13.84 -7.90
N TRP A 92 -10.88 -13.82 -8.98
CA TRP A 92 -10.45 -12.61 -9.66
C TRP A 92 -11.39 -12.30 -10.80
N ASP A 93 -11.96 -11.11 -10.86
CA ASP A 93 -12.73 -10.58 -11.96
C ASP A 93 -11.82 -9.77 -12.88
N GLU A 94 -11.62 -10.24 -14.12
CA GLU A 94 -10.73 -9.59 -15.09
C GLU A 94 -11.34 -8.32 -15.68
N GLU A 95 -12.68 -8.20 -15.75
CA GLU A 95 -13.34 -7.03 -16.30
C GLU A 95 -13.31 -5.84 -15.33
N GLN A 96 -13.53 -6.12 -14.04
CA GLN A 96 -13.54 -5.11 -13.00
C GLN A 96 -12.18 -4.91 -12.31
N GLU A 97 -11.20 -5.77 -12.63
CA GLU A 97 -9.88 -5.84 -11.99
C GLU A 97 -9.96 -5.90 -10.46
N LYS A 98 -10.90 -6.71 -9.92
CA LYS A 98 -11.19 -6.83 -8.49
C LYS A 98 -11.10 -8.27 -7.99
N TRP A 99 -10.64 -8.41 -6.75
CA TRP A 99 -10.78 -9.66 -6.00
C TRP A 99 -12.12 -9.71 -5.29
N TYR A 100 -12.79 -10.86 -5.40
CA TYR A 100 -13.99 -11.20 -4.67
C TYR A 100 -13.75 -12.37 -3.72
N PHE A 101 -14.35 -12.28 -2.54
CA PHE A 101 -14.20 -13.23 -1.44
C PHE A 101 -15.55 -13.88 -1.13
N ALA A 102 -15.57 -15.22 -0.93
CA ALA A 102 -16.77 -15.92 -0.53
C ALA A 102 -17.19 -15.50 0.89
N ILE A 103 -18.34 -14.86 1.03
CA ILE A 103 -18.80 -14.27 2.31
C ILE A 103 -19.01 -15.36 3.38
N VAL A 104 -19.55 -16.50 2.99
CA VAL A 104 -19.80 -17.63 3.92
C VAL A 104 -18.50 -18.13 4.53
N ASP A 105 -17.41 -18.16 3.77
CA ASP A 105 -16.11 -18.61 4.25
C ASP A 105 -15.51 -17.58 5.23
N VAL A 106 -15.65 -16.30 4.95
CA VAL A 106 -15.23 -15.21 5.85
C VAL A 106 -16.03 -15.25 7.17
N VAL A 107 -17.34 -15.42 7.09
CA VAL A 107 -18.21 -15.60 8.26
C VAL A 107 -17.76 -16.81 9.07
N ALA A 108 -17.49 -17.94 8.43
CA ALA A 108 -17.01 -19.16 9.12
C ALA A 108 -15.68 -18.91 9.87
N VAL A 109 -14.76 -18.17 9.29
CA VAL A 109 -13.48 -17.81 9.92
C VAL A 109 -13.68 -16.91 11.13
N LEU A 110 -14.53 -15.88 10.99
CA LEU A 110 -14.66 -14.82 11.99
C LEU A 110 -15.63 -15.15 13.13
N THR A 111 -16.58 -16.08 12.92
CA THR A 111 -17.61 -16.39 13.93
C THR A 111 -17.48 -17.77 14.54
N GLU A 112 -16.72 -18.68 13.92
CA GLU A 112 -16.68 -20.12 14.26
C GLU A 112 -18.09 -20.76 14.33
N SER A 113 -19.03 -20.20 13.58
CA SER A 113 -20.38 -20.71 13.52
C SER A 113 -20.42 -22.15 12.99
N VAL A 114 -21.22 -23.00 13.61
CA VAL A 114 -21.48 -24.37 13.14
C VAL A 114 -22.22 -24.34 11.79
N ASP A 115 -23.06 -23.33 11.57
CA ASP A 115 -23.75 -23.09 10.29
C ASP A 115 -23.48 -21.65 9.79
N PRO A 116 -22.38 -21.42 9.08
CA PRO A 116 -22.05 -20.11 8.52
C PRO A 116 -23.07 -19.61 7.49
N GLN A 117 -23.74 -20.52 6.79
CA GLN A 117 -24.74 -20.20 5.77
C GLN A 117 -25.98 -19.58 6.42
N SER A 118 -26.46 -20.17 7.51
CA SER A 118 -27.59 -19.64 8.27
C SER A 118 -27.24 -18.32 8.95
N TYR A 119 -26.01 -18.22 9.47
CA TYR A 119 -25.50 -16.96 10.03
C TYR A 119 -25.51 -15.83 8.99
N TRP A 120 -24.98 -16.11 7.78
CA TRP A 120 -24.96 -15.14 6.68
C TRP A 120 -26.38 -14.68 6.30
N ARG A 121 -27.32 -15.61 6.15
CA ARG A 121 -28.72 -15.25 5.83
C ARG A 121 -29.30 -14.26 6.83
N LYS A 122 -29.13 -14.52 8.16
CA LYS A 122 -29.62 -13.65 9.22
C LYS A 122 -28.90 -12.29 9.22
N LEU A 123 -27.58 -12.30 9.03
CA LEU A 123 -26.79 -11.08 8.95
C LEU A 123 -27.21 -10.23 7.75
N LYS A 124 -27.38 -10.85 6.59
CA LYS A 124 -27.83 -10.18 5.35
C LYS A 124 -29.20 -9.53 5.54
N GLN A 125 -30.13 -10.24 6.17
CA GLN A 125 -31.45 -9.69 6.46
C GLN A 125 -31.36 -8.48 7.40
N ARG A 126 -30.63 -8.57 8.51
CA ARG A 126 -30.41 -7.47 9.45
C ARG A 126 -29.82 -6.25 8.77
N LEU A 127 -28.77 -6.42 7.98
CA LEU A 127 -28.11 -5.34 7.26
C LEU A 127 -29.04 -4.67 6.25
N LYS A 128 -29.93 -5.44 5.63
CA LYS A 128 -30.97 -4.91 4.75
C LYS A 128 -31.97 -4.07 5.51
N GLU A 129 -32.42 -4.52 6.68
CA GLU A 129 -33.35 -3.77 7.55
C GLU A 129 -32.70 -2.48 8.08
N GLU A 130 -31.39 -2.48 8.33
CA GLU A 130 -30.60 -1.30 8.71
C GLU A 130 -30.33 -0.33 7.53
N GLY A 131 -30.86 -0.61 6.33
CA GLY A 131 -30.67 0.23 5.13
C GLY A 131 -29.27 0.15 4.52
N ASN A 132 -28.48 -0.86 4.87
CA ASN A 132 -27.11 -1.03 4.40
C ASN A 132 -27.09 -1.73 3.03
N GLN A 133 -27.33 -0.96 1.96
CA GLN A 133 -27.39 -1.47 0.58
C GLN A 133 -26.06 -2.05 0.10
N THR A 134 -24.94 -1.51 0.53
CA THR A 134 -23.59 -1.93 0.09
C THR A 134 -23.32 -3.43 0.31
N VAL A 135 -23.94 -4.03 1.33
CA VAL A 135 -23.76 -5.46 1.67
C VAL A 135 -24.88 -6.32 1.10
N THR A 136 -26.00 -5.74 0.71
CA THR A 136 -27.15 -6.47 0.13
C THR A 136 -27.01 -6.65 -1.39
N ASP A 137 -26.25 -5.80 -2.06
CA ASP A 137 -25.93 -5.89 -3.49
C ASP A 137 -24.70 -6.78 -3.76
N CYS A 138 -24.52 -7.83 -2.96
CA CYS A 138 -23.44 -8.79 -3.14
C CYS A 138 -23.57 -9.50 -4.47
N HIS A 139 -22.48 -9.59 -5.22
CA HIS A 139 -22.40 -10.39 -6.42
C HIS A 139 -22.47 -11.88 -6.07
N ALA A 140 -22.92 -12.69 -7.02
CA ALA A 140 -22.93 -14.14 -6.86
C ALA A 140 -22.11 -14.78 -7.98
N PHE A 141 -21.07 -15.52 -7.59
CA PHE A 141 -20.22 -16.27 -8.52
C PHE A 141 -20.33 -17.77 -8.30
N LYS A 142 -20.13 -18.55 -9.36
CA LYS A 142 -20.03 -20.01 -9.25
C LYS A 142 -18.65 -20.36 -8.66
N LEU A 143 -18.63 -20.80 -7.41
CA LEU A 143 -17.43 -21.28 -6.74
C LEU A 143 -17.53 -22.78 -6.45
N GLN A 144 -16.38 -23.47 -6.45
CA GLN A 144 -16.33 -24.87 -6.11
C GLN A 144 -16.61 -25.06 -4.61
N ALA A 145 -17.58 -25.90 -4.29
CA ALA A 145 -17.91 -26.29 -2.93
C ALA A 145 -17.03 -27.44 -2.45
N ALA A 146 -17.08 -27.76 -1.15
CA ALA A 146 -16.29 -28.85 -0.55
C ALA A 146 -16.56 -30.22 -1.15
N ASP A 147 -17.77 -30.43 -1.72
CA ASP A 147 -18.17 -31.65 -2.42
C ASP A 147 -17.74 -31.67 -3.91
N GLY A 148 -16.91 -30.71 -4.34
CA GLY A 148 -16.41 -30.60 -5.72
C GLY A 148 -17.39 -29.97 -6.71
N LYS A 149 -18.65 -29.73 -6.35
CA LYS A 149 -19.67 -29.16 -7.23
C LYS A 149 -19.56 -27.64 -7.28
N MET A 150 -19.83 -27.08 -8.47
CA MET A 150 -19.92 -25.62 -8.65
C MET A 150 -21.27 -25.12 -8.13
N ARG A 151 -21.23 -24.21 -7.15
CA ARG A 151 -22.42 -23.61 -6.55
C ARG A 151 -22.37 -22.10 -6.61
N LEU A 152 -23.51 -21.48 -6.86
CA LEU A 152 -23.66 -20.04 -6.77
C LEU A 152 -23.45 -19.61 -5.31
N THR A 153 -22.48 -18.73 -5.08
CA THR A 153 -22.03 -18.30 -3.75
C THR A 153 -21.98 -16.79 -3.70
N ASP A 154 -22.56 -16.19 -2.66
CA ASP A 154 -22.47 -14.76 -2.44
C ASP A 154 -21.00 -14.38 -2.16
N VAL A 155 -20.52 -13.38 -2.89
CA VAL A 155 -19.17 -12.86 -2.76
C VAL A 155 -19.20 -11.35 -2.51
N ALA A 156 -18.15 -10.84 -1.90
CA ALA A 156 -17.94 -9.43 -1.63
C ALA A 156 -16.58 -8.99 -2.15
N ASP A 157 -16.49 -7.79 -2.69
CA ASP A 157 -15.21 -7.15 -2.96
C ASP A 157 -14.56 -6.68 -1.64
N THR A 158 -13.37 -6.10 -1.71
CA THR A 158 -12.61 -5.70 -0.51
C THR A 158 -13.34 -4.66 0.35
N GLU A 159 -14.03 -3.70 -0.28
CA GLU A 159 -14.77 -2.65 0.43
C GLU A 159 -16.00 -3.23 1.13
N GLN A 160 -16.80 -4.00 0.41
CA GLN A 160 -17.96 -4.70 0.95
C GLN A 160 -17.55 -5.66 2.07
N LEU A 161 -16.42 -6.35 1.92
CA LEU A 161 -15.88 -7.25 2.94
C LEU A 161 -15.53 -6.52 4.23
N PHE A 162 -14.87 -5.37 4.15
CA PHE A 162 -14.54 -4.56 5.33
C PHE A 162 -15.81 -4.06 6.04
N ARG A 163 -16.80 -3.63 5.28
CA ARG A 163 -18.10 -3.24 5.81
C ARG A 163 -18.80 -4.38 6.53
N LEU A 164 -18.78 -5.58 5.94
CA LEU A 164 -19.34 -6.79 6.53
C LEU A 164 -18.65 -7.14 7.86
N ILE A 165 -17.31 -7.11 7.90
CA ILE A 165 -16.54 -7.44 9.11
C ILE A 165 -16.87 -6.49 10.26
N GLN A 166 -17.07 -5.20 10.00
CA GLN A 166 -17.52 -4.24 11.03
C GLN A 166 -18.84 -4.63 11.68
N SER A 167 -19.74 -5.24 10.90
CA SER A 167 -21.09 -5.63 11.33
C SER A 167 -21.14 -6.98 12.06
N ILE A 168 -20.04 -7.74 12.12
CA ILE A 168 -19.97 -9.03 12.78
C ILE A 168 -19.61 -8.83 14.26
N PRO A 169 -20.54 -9.14 15.22
CA PRO A 169 -20.26 -9.04 16.65
C PRO A 169 -19.53 -10.30 17.14
N SER A 170 -18.25 -10.42 16.80
CA SER A 170 -17.41 -11.56 17.21
C SER A 170 -16.08 -11.08 17.77
N PRO A 171 -15.61 -11.66 18.90
CA PRO A 171 -14.27 -11.38 19.43
C PRO A 171 -13.14 -11.67 18.42
N LYS A 172 -13.37 -12.61 17.47
CA LYS A 172 -12.40 -12.91 16.41
C LYS A 172 -12.34 -11.85 15.32
N ALA A 173 -13.40 -11.09 15.12
CA ALA A 173 -13.42 -9.96 14.20
C ALA A 173 -12.74 -8.71 14.81
N GLU A 174 -12.60 -8.64 16.14
CA GLU A 174 -12.10 -7.46 16.83
C GLU A 174 -10.66 -7.05 16.44
N PRO A 175 -9.66 -7.96 16.34
CA PRO A 175 -8.33 -7.60 15.87
C PRO A 175 -8.34 -6.98 14.47
N PHE A 176 -9.26 -7.43 13.60
CA PHE A 176 -9.40 -6.90 12.26
C PHE A 176 -10.03 -5.49 12.26
N LYS A 177 -11.03 -5.26 13.11
CA LYS A 177 -11.67 -3.94 13.29
C LYS A 177 -10.67 -2.92 13.82
N ILE A 178 -9.84 -3.30 14.80
CA ILE A 178 -8.76 -2.46 15.33
C ILE A 178 -7.76 -2.11 14.23
N TRP A 179 -7.34 -3.10 13.43
CA TRP A 179 -6.44 -2.86 12.31
C TRP A 179 -7.03 -1.90 11.28
N MET A 180 -8.30 -2.06 10.89
CA MET A 180 -8.97 -1.12 9.97
C MET A 180 -8.99 0.31 10.53
N SER A 181 -9.30 0.46 11.83
CA SER A 181 -9.30 1.77 12.49
C SER A 181 -7.91 2.42 12.49
N GLN A 182 -6.85 1.62 12.70
CA GLN A 182 -5.47 2.09 12.62
C GLN A 182 -5.09 2.53 11.20
N VAL A 183 -5.46 1.74 10.18
CA VAL A 183 -5.23 2.10 8.77
C VAL A 183 -5.95 3.40 8.40
N ALA A 184 -7.20 3.56 8.83
CA ALA A 184 -7.97 4.78 8.60
C ALA A 184 -7.33 5.99 9.30
N SER A 185 -6.93 5.86 10.57
CA SER A 185 -6.25 6.92 11.31
C SER A 185 -4.92 7.32 10.63
N THR A 186 -4.09 6.34 10.28
CA THR A 186 -2.83 6.60 9.57
C THR A 186 -3.08 7.33 8.25
N ARG A 187 -4.15 6.97 7.53
CA ARG A 187 -4.48 7.66 6.27
C ARG A 187 -4.89 9.12 6.51
N LEU A 188 -5.64 9.41 7.58
CA LEU A 188 -5.98 10.78 7.96
C LEU A 188 -4.73 11.60 8.31
N ASP A 189 -3.79 11.01 9.09
CA ASP A 189 -2.51 11.64 9.40
C ASP A 189 -1.71 11.96 8.11
N GLN A 190 -1.67 11.03 7.17
CA GLN A 190 -1.01 11.20 5.87
C GLN A 190 -1.68 12.26 4.97
N MET A 191 -2.99 12.49 5.13
CA MET A 191 -3.68 13.57 4.41
C MET A 191 -3.36 14.94 4.98
N GLN A 192 -3.04 15.02 6.28
CA GLN A 192 -2.60 16.26 6.94
C GLN A 192 -1.11 16.53 6.71
N ASP A 193 -0.30 15.48 6.67
CA ASP A 193 1.13 15.54 6.42
C ASP A 193 1.51 14.59 5.27
N PRO A 194 1.57 15.10 4.02
CA PRO A 194 1.88 14.29 2.85
C PRO A 194 3.27 13.62 2.87
N GLU A 195 4.24 14.14 3.64
CA GLU A 195 5.56 13.54 3.76
C GLU A 195 5.49 12.14 4.36
N LEU A 196 4.55 11.90 5.29
CA LEU A 196 4.29 10.57 5.86
C LEU A 196 3.89 9.52 4.80
N SER A 197 3.21 9.94 3.73
CA SER A 197 2.87 9.04 2.62
C SER A 197 4.12 8.65 1.82
N ILE A 198 5.05 9.58 1.62
CA ILE A 198 6.32 9.33 0.92
C ILE A 198 7.19 8.41 1.76
N GLU A 199 7.34 8.70 3.06
CA GLU A 199 8.09 7.83 3.98
C GLU A 199 7.51 6.42 4.04
N GLN A 200 6.18 6.30 4.11
CA GLN A 200 5.50 5.01 4.10
C GLN A 200 5.78 4.24 2.80
N ALA A 201 5.72 4.90 1.64
CA ALA A 201 6.02 4.28 0.35
C ALA A 201 7.47 3.77 0.31
N MET A 202 8.43 4.54 0.81
CA MET A 202 9.84 4.11 0.90
C MET A 202 10.00 2.88 1.80
N LEU A 203 9.33 2.85 2.95
CA LEU A 203 9.34 1.72 3.87
C LEU A 203 8.70 0.47 3.25
N ASP A 204 7.62 0.64 2.50
CA ASP A 204 6.95 -0.47 1.82
C ASP A 204 7.83 -1.07 0.72
N TYR A 205 8.51 -0.26 -0.09
CA TYR A 205 9.51 -0.74 -1.05
C TYR A 205 10.68 -1.45 -0.36
N LYS A 206 11.18 -0.93 0.78
CA LYS A 206 12.22 -1.63 1.56
C LYS A 206 11.76 -2.99 2.08
N ARG A 207 10.53 -3.10 2.57
CA ARG A 207 9.95 -4.38 3.00
C ARG A 207 9.81 -5.38 1.86
N LEU A 208 9.59 -4.89 0.66
CA LEU A 208 9.57 -5.71 -0.56
C LEU A 208 10.98 -6.13 -1.03
N GLY A 209 12.04 -5.63 -0.37
CA GLY A 209 13.44 -5.98 -0.66
C GLY A 209 14.14 -5.07 -1.69
N TYR A 210 13.52 -3.97 -2.10
CA TYR A 210 14.17 -3.02 -3.03
C TYR A 210 15.29 -2.26 -2.33
N SER A 211 16.41 -2.04 -3.05
CA SER A 211 17.53 -1.25 -2.57
C SER A 211 17.19 0.24 -2.49
N ASP A 212 17.86 0.97 -1.59
CA ASP A 212 17.69 2.43 -1.47
C ASP A 212 17.95 3.16 -2.79
N SER A 213 18.94 2.72 -3.56
CA SER A 213 19.25 3.27 -4.89
C SER A 213 18.08 3.10 -5.86
N TRP A 214 17.47 1.92 -5.89
CA TRP A 214 16.30 1.67 -6.73
C TRP A 214 15.09 2.48 -6.29
N ILE A 215 14.85 2.60 -4.97
CA ILE A 215 13.75 3.37 -4.41
C ILE A 215 13.87 4.85 -4.82
N ASN A 216 15.06 5.44 -4.67
CA ASN A 216 15.30 6.83 -5.07
C ASN A 216 15.07 7.04 -6.58
N GLN A 217 15.52 6.10 -7.41
CA GLN A 217 15.29 6.15 -8.85
C GLN A 217 13.80 6.02 -9.18
N ARG A 218 13.06 5.17 -8.45
CA ARG A 218 11.61 5.01 -8.63
C ARG A 218 10.85 6.28 -8.25
N LEU A 219 11.21 6.94 -7.16
CA LEU A 219 10.62 8.23 -6.76
C LEU A 219 10.87 9.30 -7.82
N LYS A 220 12.11 9.37 -8.36
CA LYS A 220 12.41 10.29 -9.47
C LYS A 220 11.58 9.99 -10.73
N SER A 221 11.33 8.71 -11.02
CA SER A 221 10.46 8.34 -12.14
C SER A 221 9.01 8.78 -11.97
N ILE A 222 8.52 8.86 -10.73
CA ILE A 222 7.17 9.37 -10.44
C ILE A 222 7.09 10.88 -10.70
N GLU A 223 8.10 11.62 -10.27
CA GLU A 223 8.23 13.06 -10.51
C GLU A 223 8.23 13.38 -12.00
N ILE A 224 9.13 12.76 -12.76
CA ILE A 224 9.24 12.94 -14.21
C ILE A 224 7.95 12.56 -14.94
N ARG A 225 7.30 11.48 -14.50
CA ARG A 225 6.00 11.09 -15.05
C ARG A 225 4.92 12.15 -14.80
N LYS A 226 4.93 12.78 -13.62
CA LYS A 226 4.01 13.86 -13.31
C LYS A 226 4.26 15.07 -14.21
N GLU A 227 5.51 15.49 -14.36
CA GLU A 227 5.90 16.58 -15.25
C GLU A 227 5.41 16.33 -16.68
N LEU A 228 5.60 15.13 -17.22
CA LEU A 228 5.12 14.75 -18.54
C LEU A 228 3.58 14.81 -18.63
N THR A 229 2.88 14.37 -17.59
CA THR A 229 1.43 14.38 -17.57
C THR A 229 0.89 15.83 -17.52
N ASP A 230 1.52 16.68 -16.72
CA ASP A 230 1.20 18.10 -16.62
C ASP A 230 1.45 18.81 -17.96
N GLU A 231 2.54 18.46 -18.65
CA GLU A 231 2.87 18.97 -19.98
C GLU A 231 1.83 18.55 -21.04
N TRP A 232 1.40 17.29 -21.04
CA TRP A 232 0.33 16.83 -21.91
C TRP A 232 -0.98 17.55 -21.67
N ASN A 233 -1.31 17.81 -20.40
CA ASN A 233 -2.50 18.60 -20.04
C ASN A 233 -2.37 20.05 -20.58
N ARG A 234 -1.20 20.68 -20.46
CA ARG A 234 -0.89 22.00 -21.02
C ARG A 234 -1.13 22.06 -22.51
N THR A 235 -0.73 21.02 -23.25
CA THR A 235 -0.86 20.93 -24.71
C THR A 235 -2.25 20.48 -25.18
N GLY A 236 -3.24 20.33 -24.27
CA GLY A 236 -4.63 20.05 -24.60
C GLY A 236 -5.00 18.56 -24.67
N VAL A 237 -4.19 17.68 -24.08
CA VAL A 237 -4.55 16.28 -23.86
C VAL A 237 -5.42 16.18 -22.60
N THR A 238 -6.69 15.77 -22.73
CA THR A 238 -7.66 15.79 -21.62
C THR A 238 -8.24 14.41 -21.29
N GLU A 239 -8.35 13.53 -22.27
CA GLU A 239 -9.04 12.26 -22.11
C GLU A 239 -8.11 11.15 -21.63
N ASN A 240 -8.58 10.34 -20.69
CA ASN A 240 -7.77 9.26 -20.09
C ASN A 240 -7.18 8.29 -21.12
N TYR A 241 -7.91 7.96 -22.19
CA TYR A 241 -7.42 7.09 -23.24
C TYR A 241 -6.27 7.71 -24.04
N GLN A 242 -6.20 9.04 -24.16
CA GLN A 242 -5.13 9.76 -24.84
C GLN A 242 -3.81 9.61 -24.05
N TYR A 243 -3.84 9.83 -22.72
CA TYR A 243 -2.68 9.59 -21.85
C TYR A 243 -2.17 8.14 -21.93
N ALA A 244 -3.09 7.17 -21.94
CA ALA A 244 -2.74 5.77 -22.08
C ALA A 244 -2.07 5.49 -23.44
N THR A 245 -2.62 6.06 -24.52
CA THR A 245 -2.10 5.89 -25.87
C THR A 245 -0.71 6.52 -26.01
N LEU A 246 -0.50 7.76 -25.51
CA LEU A 246 0.81 8.42 -25.54
C LEU A 246 1.85 7.62 -24.74
N THR A 247 1.45 7.08 -23.57
CA THR A 247 2.30 6.20 -22.78
C THR A 247 2.68 4.94 -23.53
N ASP A 248 1.74 4.34 -24.25
CA ASP A 248 2.00 3.15 -25.07
C ASP A 248 2.94 3.45 -26.23
N ILE A 249 2.83 4.63 -26.87
CA ILE A 249 3.74 5.08 -27.94
C ILE A 249 5.16 5.19 -27.39
N ILE A 250 5.37 5.93 -26.30
CA ILE A 250 6.69 6.08 -25.67
C ILE A 250 7.26 4.70 -25.31
N THR A 251 6.48 3.88 -24.59
CA THR A 251 6.94 2.58 -24.12
C THR A 251 7.30 1.66 -25.28
N LYS A 252 6.45 1.63 -26.33
CA LYS A 252 6.69 0.82 -27.53
C LYS A 252 7.94 1.25 -28.28
N GLU A 253 8.16 2.56 -28.41
CA GLU A 253 9.30 3.07 -29.18
C GLU A 253 10.63 2.67 -28.54
N TRP A 254 10.79 2.85 -27.22
CA TRP A 254 12.06 2.53 -26.57
C TRP A 254 12.22 1.04 -26.23
N SER A 255 11.13 0.33 -25.86
CA SER A 255 11.20 -1.06 -25.40
C SER A 255 10.89 -2.10 -26.49
N GLY A 256 10.17 -1.70 -27.55
CA GLY A 256 9.62 -2.60 -28.56
C GLY A 256 8.25 -3.18 -28.21
N PHE A 257 7.73 -2.95 -27.00
CA PHE A 257 6.46 -3.46 -26.50
C PHE A 257 5.52 -2.34 -26.08
N LYS A 258 4.21 -2.48 -26.35
CA LYS A 258 3.20 -1.67 -25.65
C LYS A 258 3.16 -2.06 -24.19
N THR A 259 2.65 -1.18 -23.33
CA THR A 259 2.58 -1.39 -21.87
C THR A 259 1.97 -2.73 -21.49
N LYS A 260 0.86 -3.12 -22.13
CA LYS A 260 0.18 -4.42 -21.87
C LYS A 260 1.04 -5.61 -22.30
N GLU A 261 1.64 -5.53 -23.48
CA GLU A 261 2.53 -6.56 -24.03
C GLU A 261 3.77 -6.73 -23.16
N TYR A 262 4.33 -5.61 -22.66
CA TYR A 262 5.50 -5.64 -21.79
C TYR A 262 5.17 -6.26 -20.41
N LYS A 263 4.00 -5.97 -19.85
CA LYS A 263 3.50 -6.67 -18.66
C LYS A 263 3.42 -8.18 -18.89
N GLN A 264 2.85 -8.61 -20.00
CA GLN A 264 2.75 -10.03 -20.36
C GLN A 264 4.13 -10.67 -20.53
N PHE A 265 5.04 -9.99 -21.23
CA PHE A 265 6.42 -10.45 -21.39
C PHE A 265 7.14 -10.64 -20.05
N LYS A 266 6.87 -9.81 -19.03
CA LYS A 266 7.39 -9.95 -17.67
C LYS A 266 6.56 -10.90 -16.77
N GLY A 267 5.52 -11.56 -17.28
CA GLY A 267 4.64 -12.44 -16.51
C GLY A 267 3.79 -11.73 -15.45
N LEU A 268 3.53 -10.43 -15.64
CA LEU A 268 2.73 -9.60 -14.73
C LEU A 268 1.25 -9.65 -15.09
N LYS A 269 0.39 -9.60 -14.08
CA LYS A 269 -1.07 -9.49 -14.23
C LYS A 269 -1.54 -8.07 -13.87
N LYS A 270 -1.63 -7.80 -12.57
CA LYS A 270 -2.11 -6.54 -12.01
C LYS A 270 -0.97 -5.59 -11.60
N GLU A 271 0.20 -6.15 -11.39
CA GLU A 271 1.36 -5.44 -10.86
C GLU A 271 1.74 -4.24 -11.74
N SER A 272 2.32 -3.21 -11.12
CA SER A 272 2.86 -2.06 -11.85
C SER A 272 4.04 -2.50 -12.72
N LEU A 273 4.03 -2.12 -14.00
CA LEU A 273 5.16 -2.42 -14.90
C LEU A 273 6.45 -1.79 -14.39
N ARG A 274 6.42 -0.52 -13.96
CA ARG A 274 7.60 0.20 -13.50
C ARG A 274 8.22 -0.38 -12.23
N ASP A 275 7.39 -0.94 -11.33
CA ASP A 275 7.87 -1.60 -10.12
C ASP A 275 8.56 -2.94 -10.41
N ASN A 276 8.40 -3.45 -11.63
CA ASN A 276 8.98 -4.69 -12.13
C ASN A 276 10.06 -4.47 -13.21
N MET A 277 10.52 -3.26 -13.37
CA MET A 277 11.65 -2.90 -14.24
C MET A 277 12.98 -3.04 -13.49
N THR A 278 14.00 -3.51 -14.16
CA THR A 278 15.38 -3.42 -13.69
C THR A 278 15.82 -1.95 -13.61
N ASN A 279 16.91 -1.66 -12.91
CA ASN A 279 17.45 -0.27 -12.85
C ASN A 279 17.71 0.33 -14.24
N VAL A 280 18.18 -0.46 -15.19
CA VAL A 280 18.48 0.01 -16.55
C VAL A 280 17.20 0.28 -17.34
N GLU A 281 16.22 -0.64 -17.27
CA GLU A 281 14.91 -0.44 -17.90
C GLU A 281 14.21 0.80 -17.34
N LEU A 282 14.28 1.01 -16.01
CA LEU A 282 13.69 2.16 -15.35
C LEU A 282 14.40 3.47 -15.77
N ALA A 283 15.73 3.45 -15.87
CA ALA A 283 16.51 4.61 -16.35
C ALA A 283 16.17 4.98 -17.80
N LEU A 284 16.01 4.00 -18.68
CA LEU A 284 15.60 4.22 -20.08
C LEU A 284 14.15 4.77 -20.14
N ASN A 285 13.26 4.27 -19.32
CA ASN A 285 11.89 4.81 -19.24
C ASN A 285 11.88 6.27 -18.76
N ILE A 286 12.70 6.60 -17.75
CA ILE A 286 12.89 7.99 -17.27
C ILE A 286 13.42 8.88 -18.40
N LEU A 287 14.43 8.41 -19.15
CA LEU A 287 14.98 9.16 -20.26
C LEU A 287 13.93 9.42 -21.35
N ALA A 288 13.15 8.41 -21.71
CA ALA A 288 12.09 8.55 -22.71
C ALA A 288 11.04 9.58 -22.29
N GLU A 289 10.57 9.53 -21.04
CA GLU A 289 9.55 10.44 -20.50
C GLU A 289 10.11 11.88 -20.38
N ALA A 290 11.33 12.06 -19.86
CA ALA A 290 11.97 13.37 -19.75
C ALA A 290 12.24 13.99 -21.13
N SER A 291 12.77 13.21 -22.09
CA SER A 291 12.99 13.67 -23.46
C SER A 291 11.68 14.10 -24.13
N THR A 292 10.59 13.34 -23.92
CA THR A 292 9.29 13.71 -24.45
C THR A 292 8.82 15.05 -23.89
N THR A 293 9.01 15.30 -22.58
CA THR A 293 8.64 16.55 -21.92
C THR A 293 9.42 17.73 -22.50
N GLU A 294 10.75 17.61 -22.66
CA GLU A 294 11.58 18.70 -23.17
C GLU A 294 11.31 18.98 -24.65
N ILE A 295 11.13 17.92 -25.48
CA ILE A 295 10.75 18.10 -26.89
C ILE A 295 9.36 18.76 -27.00
N SER A 296 8.43 18.41 -26.13
CA SER A 296 7.11 19.01 -26.08
C SER A 296 7.16 20.51 -25.75
N LYS A 297 7.94 20.90 -24.75
CA LYS A 297 8.14 22.31 -24.39
C LYS A 297 8.71 23.14 -25.53
N GLU A 298 9.65 22.57 -26.31
CA GLU A 298 10.30 23.26 -27.41
C GLU A 298 9.40 23.35 -28.65
N LYS A 299 8.68 22.26 -28.97
CA LYS A 299 7.84 22.18 -30.18
C LYS A 299 6.42 22.72 -30.00
N ASP A 300 5.98 22.88 -28.76
CA ASP A 300 4.67 23.37 -28.36
C ASP A 300 3.49 22.71 -29.13
N PRO A 301 3.37 21.36 -29.09
CA PRO A 301 2.36 20.64 -29.86
C PRO A 301 0.95 21.03 -29.41
N SER A 302 0.04 21.12 -30.38
CA SER A 302 -1.37 21.43 -30.11
C SER A 302 -2.23 20.18 -30.15
N GLY A 303 -2.66 19.73 -28.96
CA GLY A 303 -3.60 18.61 -28.82
C GLY A 303 -2.96 17.23 -29.00
N PHE A 304 -3.83 16.22 -29.08
CA PHE A 304 -3.43 14.83 -29.00
C PHE A 304 -2.62 14.33 -30.20
N GLU A 305 -2.97 14.74 -31.44
CA GLU A 305 -2.32 14.22 -32.65
C GLU A 305 -0.87 14.64 -32.76
N GLU A 306 -0.58 15.91 -32.49
CA GLU A 306 0.81 16.41 -32.49
C GLU A 306 1.61 15.84 -31.29
N SER A 307 0.98 15.67 -30.13
CA SER A 307 1.58 15.03 -28.97
C SER A 307 2.02 13.57 -29.26
N LYS A 308 1.36 12.84 -30.15
CA LYS A 308 1.80 11.50 -30.58
C LYS A 308 3.16 11.54 -31.29
N VAL A 309 3.41 12.56 -32.11
CA VAL A 309 4.68 12.72 -32.82
C VAL A 309 5.78 12.96 -31.81
N VAL A 310 5.56 13.89 -30.88
CA VAL A 310 6.51 14.21 -29.81
C VAL A 310 6.78 13.00 -28.90
N ALA A 311 5.73 12.24 -28.54
CA ALA A 311 5.86 11.03 -27.76
C ALA A 311 6.73 9.97 -28.44
N LYS A 312 6.63 9.85 -29.77
CA LYS A 312 7.47 8.95 -30.55
C LYS A 312 8.93 9.41 -30.56
N GLU A 313 9.18 10.68 -30.79
CA GLU A 313 10.53 11.25 -30.79
C GLU A 313 11.22 11.10 -29.43
N GLY A 314 10.50 11.36 -28.32
CA GLY A 314 11.05 11.16 -26.96
C GLY A 314 11.36 9.68 -26.68
N GLY A 315 10.51 8.77 -27.16
CA GLY A 315 10.77 7.33 -27.09
C GLY A 315 12.00 6.90 -27.92
N GLU A 316 12.19 7.51 -29.09
CA GLU A 316 13.33 7.23 -29.99
C GLU A 316 14.68 7.61 -29.35
N VAL A 317 14.74 8.70 -28.58
CA VAL A 317 15.95 9.07 -27.82
C VAL A 317 16.38 7.94 -26.90
N ALA A 318 15.46 7.38 -26.14
CA ALA A 318 15.77 6.27 -25.23
C ALA A 318 16.04 4.96 -25.97
N LYS A 319 15.43 4.74 -27.15
CA LYS A 319 15.71 3.59 -28.02
C LYS A 319 17.16 3.62 -28.49
N ILE A 320 17.63 4.76 -28.99
CA ILE A 320 19.04 4.92 -29.45
C ILE A 320 19.98 4.65 -28.28
N ALA A 321 19.69 5.19 -27.10
CA ALA A 321 20.49 4.94 -25.89
C ALA A 321 20.52 3.45 -25.53
N ARG A 322 19.38 2.77 -25.59
CA ARG A 322 19.28 1.33 -25.36
C ARG A 322 20.12 0.54 -26.36
N GLU A 323 19.97 0.78 -27.66
CA GLU A 323 20.67 0.07 -28.72
C GLU A 323 22.19 0.25 -28.62
N GLN A 324 22.66 1.44 -28.28
CA GLN A 324 24.07 1.70 -28.02
C GLN A 324 24.59 0.94 -26.79
N LEU A 325 23.81 0.85 -25.73
CA LEU A 325 24.18 0.08 -24.56
C LEU A 325 24.20 -1.42 -24.87
N GLU A 326 23.17 -1.96 -25.52
CA GLU A 326 23.06 -3.37 -25.91
C GLU A 326 24.24 -3.79 -26.83
N ALA A 327 24.63 -2.93 -27.78
CA ALA A 327 25.82 -3.15 -28.64
C ALA A 327 27.12 -3.26 -27.83
N LYS A 328 27.26 -2.47 -26.75
CA LYS A 328 28.47 -2.50 -25.90
C LYS A 328 28.53 -3.68 -24.97
N ILE A 329 27.38 -4.11 -24.41
CA ILE A 329 27.32 -5.22 -23.45
C ILE A 329 27.08 -6.58 -24.09
N GLY A 330 26.73 -6.63 -25.38
CA GLY A 330 26.49 -7.86 -26.13
C GLY A 330 25.22 -8.64 -25.75
N LYS A 331 24.27 -8.01 -25.05
CA LYS A 331 23.01 -8.64 -24.64
C LYS A 331 21.89 -7.62 -24.54
N SER A 332 20.63 -8.11 -24.65
CA SER A 332 19.48 -7.23 -24.46
C SER A 332 19.35 -6.75 -23.01
N VAL A 333 18.98 -5.48 -22.84
CA VAL A 333 18.61 -4.87 -21.56
C VAL A 333 17.15 -5.17 -21.20
N ILE A 334 16.31 -5.39 -22.23
CA ILE A 334 14.92 -5.78 -22.03
C ILE A 334 14.89 -7.25 -21.61
N SER A 335 14.36 -7.52 -20.42
CA SER A 335 14.41 -8.85 -19.82
C SER A 335 13.06 -9.31 -19.30
N HIS A 336 12.87 -10.62 -19.21
CA HIS A 336 11.70 -11.24 -18.56
C HIS A 336 11.71 -11.04 -17.05
N ARG A 337 12.85 -10.63 -16.47
CA ARG A 337 12.99 -10.47 -15.03
C ARG A 337 11.97 -9.48 -14.48
N ASN A 338 11.34 -9.85 -13.40
CA ASN A 338 10.43 -9.02 -12.64
C ASN A 338 10.91 -8.89 -11.18
N ALA A 339 10.18 -8.20 -10.33
CA ALA A 339 10.58 -7.96 -8.94
C ALA A 339 10.89 -9.25 -8.17
N LYS A 340 10.19 -10.35 -8.45
CA LYS A 340 10.39 -11.65 -7.76
C LYS A 340 11.74 -12.29 -8.07
N ASP A 341 12.33 -11.95 -9.22
CA ASP A 341 13.59 -12.56 -9.67
C ASP A 341 14.83 -11.87 -9.10
N PHE A 342 14.72 -10.62 -8.64
CA PHE A 342 15.85 -9.86 -8.11
C PHE A 342 15.65 -9.35 -6.69
N LEU A 343 14.47 -9.53 -6.13
CA LEU A 343 14.25 -9.35 -4.72
C LEU A 343 14.53 -10.69 -4.03
N GLN A 344 15.66 -10.80 -3.38
CA GLN A 344 15.88 -11.86 -2.40
C GLN A 344 14.97 -11.54 -1.20
N LEU A 345 13.77 -12.08 -1.20
CA LEU A 345 12.96 -12.12 0.01
C LEU A 345 13.77 -12.94 1.02
N PRO A 346 14.05 -12.43 2.23
CA PRO A 346 14.62 -13.27 3.27
C PRO A 346 13.68 -14.46 3.44
N GLU A 347 14.22 -15.66 3.27
CA GLU A 347 13.56 -16.89 3.66
C GLU A 347 13.30 -16.77 5.16
N GLU A 348 12.02 -16.80 5.55
CA GLU A 348 11.58 -16.79 6.95
C GLU A 348 11.70 -18.16 7.58
#